data_d665768758cdb570de59fb361ff06901
#
_entry.id   d665768758cdb570de59fb361ff06901
#
_cell.length_a   1.000
_cell.length_b   1.000
_cell.length_c   1.000
_cell.angle_alpha   90.00
_cell.angle_beta   90.00
_cell.angle_gamma   90.00
#
_symmetry.space_group_name_H-M   'P 1'
#
loop_
_entity.id
_entity.type
_entity.pdbx_description
1 polymer ?
#
loop_
_entity_poly.entity_id
_entity_poly.type
_entity_poly.pdbx_seq_one_letter_code
_entity_poly.pdbx_strand_id
1 'polypeptide(L)'
;MIYIITGPSGVGKNTIINELANKIDINFVVSHTTREIRENEVDGVDYHFVSLEKFQNMISNNEFLEFEEFNNNYYGTSIEELEKTKDRITILDLEIKGATNLLSNNEEYIGIFIDISNDLLIERLNSRGHTEDFINSRMKLADSQRSNKEIFKYFIENIDLNTSVNQLVDIICTLEEI
;
A
#
# COMPACT_ATOMS: atom_id res chain seq x y z
N MET A 1 11.90 11.06 5.07
CA MET A 1 11.33 11.00 3.68
C MET A 1 10.00 10.27 3.65
N ILE A 2 9.24 10.37 2.55
CA ILE A 2 7.96 9.66 2.34
C ILE A 2 8.16 8.54 1.33
N TYR A 3 7.85 7.32 1.74
CA TYR A 3 7.95 6.09 0.94
C TYR A 3 6.54 5.60 0.58
N ILE A 4 6.27 5.46 -0.70
CA ILE A 4 5.02 4.92 -1.23
C ILE A 4 5.27 3.46 -1.59
N ILE A 5 4.63 2.56 -0.85
CA ILE A 5 4.66 1.12 -1.10
C ILE A 5 3.39 0.74 -1.84
N THR A 6 3.51 0.02 -2.94
CA THR A 6 2.39 -0.53 -3.70
C THR A 6 2.73 -1.90 -4.26
N GLY A 7 1.78 -2.52 -4.89
CA GLY A 7 1.91 -3.82 -5.54
C GLY A 7 0.61 -4.62 -5.51
N PRO A 8 0.53 -5.72 -6.25
CA PRO A 8 -0.68 -6.52 -6.39
C PRO A 8 -1.24 -7.01 -5.04
N SER A 9 -2.56 -7.14 -5.00
CA SER A 9 -3.23 -7.70 -3.82
C SER A 9 -2.79 -9.15 -3.61
N GLY A 10 -2.37 -9.49 -2.39
CA GLY A 10 -1.90 -10.83 -2.04
C GLY A 10 -0.38 -11.02 -2.05
N VAL A 11 0.38 -10.04 -2.51
CA VAL A 11 1.87 -10.14 -2.52
C VAL A 11 2.51 -10.04 -1.14
N GLY A 12 1.77 -9.62 -0.10
CA GLY A 12 2.25 -9.59 1.29
C GLY A 12 2.73 -8.22 1.78
N LYS A 13 2.30 -7.10 1.18
CA LYS A 13 2.66 -5.73 1.58
C LYS A 13 2.50 -5.48 3.09
N ASN A 14 1.30 -5.71 3.63
CA ASN A 14 1.00 -5.46 5.04
C ASN A 14 1.95 -6.23 5.99
N THR A 15 2.25 -7.50 5.65
CA THR A 15 3.18 -8.30 6.45
C THR A 15 4.59 -7.71 6.42
N ILE A 16 5.07 -7.26 5.25
CA ILE A 16 6.38 -6.62 5.12
C ILE A 16 6.42 -5.31 5.89
N ILE A 17 5.38 -4.46 5.79
CA ILE A 17 5.30 -3.18 6.49
C ILE A 17 5.27 -3.37 8.01
N ASN A 18 4.50 -4.35 8.49
CA ASN A 18 4.46 -4.68 9.93
C ASN A 18 5.82 -5.15 10.45
N GLU A 19 6.52 -6.01 9.69
CA GLU A 19 7.86 -6.46 10.06
C GLU A 19 8.91 -5.34 9.94
N LEU A 20 8.75 -4.42 9.00
CA LEU A 20 9.59 -3.21 8.92
C LEU A 20 9.48 -2.37 10.19
N ALA A 21 8.27 -2.14 10.69
CA ALA A 21 8.02 -1.39 11.92
C ALA A 21 8.64 -2.01 13.18
N ASN A 22 8.92 -3.34 13.17
CA ASN A 22 9.66 -4.02 14.23
C ASN A 22 11.19 -3.79 14.15
N LYS A 23 11.70 -3.30 13.01
CA LYS A 23 13.16 -3.15 12.77
C LYS A 23 13.64 -1.71 12.80
N ILE A 24 12.85 -0.78 12.30
CA ILE A 24 13.18 0.64 12.25
C ILE A 24 11.98 1.48 12.69
N ASP A 25 12.26 2.66 13.25
CA ASP A 25 11.21 3.59 13.67
C ASP A 25 10.58 4.27 12.45
N ILE A 26 9.38 3.84 12.10
CA ILE A 26 8.59 4.39 10.99
C ILE A 26 7.24 4.90 11.47
N ASN A 27 6.66 5.82 10.72
CA ASN A 27 5.25 6.15 10.80
C ASN A 27 4.51 5.52 9.62
N PHE A 28 3.50 4.75 9.93
CA PHE A 28 2.53 4.28 8.95
C PHE A 28 1.34 5.24 8.91
N VAL A 29 1.03 5.76 7.73
CA VAL A 29 -0.12 6.65 7.55
C VAL A 29 -1.37 5.82 7.35
N VAL A 30 -2.32 5.95 8.26
CA VAL A 30 -3.57 5.19 8.23
C VAL A 30 -4.52 5.81 7.21
N SER A 31 -4.81 5.07 6.13
CA SER A 31 -5.74 5.50 5.09
C SER A 31 -7.20 5.33 5.52
N HIS A 32 -8.09 6.08 4.89
CA HIS A 32 -9.54 5.96 5.03
C HIS A 32 -10.10 4.97 4.00
N THR A 33 -11.15 4.24 4.37
CA THR A 33 -11.87 3.37 3.43
C THR A 33 -13.36 3.31 3.73
N THR A 34 -14.16 3.11 2.67
CA THR A 34 -15.60 2.81 2.79
C THR A 34 -15.90 1.32 2.84
N ARG A 35 -14.86 0.48 2.73
CA ARG A 35 -14.99 -0.97 2.85
C ARG A 35 -15.37 -1.35 4.29
N GLU A 36 -16.20 -2.35 4.43
CA GLU A 36 -16.49 -2.92 5.74
C GLU A 36 -15.23 -3.49 6.41
N ILE A 37 -15.13 -3.31 7.72
CA ILE A 37 -14.05 -3.85 8.55
C ILE A 37 -14.09 -5.37 8.54
N ARG A 38 -12.95 -6.03 8.45
CA ARG A 38 -12.81 -7.48 8.54
C ARG A 38 -12.58 -7.92 9.99
N GLU A 39 -12.78 -9.21 10.27
CA GLU A 39 -12.75 -9.80 11.61
C GLU A 39 -11.47 -9.48 12.42
N ASN A 40 -10.33 -9.34 11.77
CA ASN A 40 -9.03 -9.11 12.45
C ASN A 40 -8.48 -7.70 12.22
N GLU A 41 -9.29 -6.77 11.72
CA GLU A 41 -8.89 -5.39 11.49
C GLU A 41 -9.37 -4.49 12.64
N VAL A 42 -8.63 -3.43 12.90
CA VAL A 42 -8.90 -2.45 13.95
C VAL A 42 -9.04 -1.06 13.35
N ASP A 43 -10.17 -0.40 13.62
CA ASP A 43 -10.41 0.98 13.18
C ASP A 43 -9.37 1.94 13.78
N GLY A 44 -8.83 2.81 12.93
CA GLY A 44 -7.77 3.75 13.29
C GLY A 44 -6.37 3.13 13.37
N VAL A 45 -6.24 1.83 13.06
CA VAL A 45 -4.95 1.12 12.99
C VAL A 45 -4.70 0.58 11.58
N ASP A 46 -5.61 -0.25 11.07
CA ASP A 46 -5.50 -0.78 9.71
C ASP A 46 -6.04 0.21 8.68
N TYR A 47 -7.20 0.80 8.98
CA TYR A 47 -7.85 1.87 8.23
C TYR A 47 -8.71 2.72 9.17
N HIS A 48 -9.02 3.95 8.76
CA HIS A 48 -10.20 4.67 9.25
C HIS A 48 -11.41 4.21 8.44
N PHE A 49 -12.24 3.35 9.04
CA PHE A 49 -13.45 2.83 8.37
C PHE A 49 -14.56 3.86 8.46
N VAL A 50 -14.96 4.43 7.33
CA VAL A 50 -15.94 5.52 7.28
C VAL A 50 -17.11 5.19 6.33
N SER A 51 -18.26 5.84 6.56
CA SER A 51 -19.38 5.73 5.63
C SER A 51 -19.06 6.39 4.27
N LEU A 52 -19.74 5.94 3.22
CA LEU A 52 -19.63 6.56 1.89
C LEU A 52 -19.94 8.06 1.95
N GLU A 53 -20.98 8.46 2.69
CA GLU A 53 -21.33 9.86 2.87
C GLU A 53 -20.19 10.67 3.49
N LYS A 54 -19.56 10.16 4.57
CA LYS A 54 -18.42 10.83 5.20
C LYS A 54 -17.25 10.95 4.22
N PHE A 55 -16.93 9.87 3.49
CA PHE A 55 -15.84 9.89 2.52
C PHE A 55 -16.09 10.93 1.40
N GLN A 56 -17.30 10.99 0.88
CA GLN A 56 -17.69 11.98 -0.14
C GLN A 56 -17.62 13.43 0.38
N ASN A 57 -17.99 13.66 1.65
CA ASN A 57 -17.82 14.95 2.29
C ASN A 57 -16.33 15.33 2.39
N MET A 58 -15.45 14.40 2.76
CA MET A 58 -14.00 14.61 2.79
C MET A 58 -13.45 14.96 1.40
N ILE A 59 -13.92 14.30 0.33
CA ILE A 59 -13.56 14.66 -1.05
C ILE A 59 -13.98 16.11 -1.35
N SER A 60 -15.23 16.46 -1.03
CA SER A 60 -15.80 17.78 -1.31
C SER A 60 -15.05 18.91 -0.58
N ASN A 61 -14.49 18.60 0.58
CA ASN A 61 -13.70 19.52 1.38
C ASN A 61 -12.20 19.54 1.02
N ASN A 62 -11.76 18.77 0.00
CA ASN A 62 -10.35 18.60 -0.37
C ASN A 62 -9.46 18.13 0.79
N GLU A 63 -9.96 17.21 1.63
CA GLU A 63 -9.22 16.70 2.80
C GLU A 63 -8.23 15.57 2.43
N PHE A 64 -8.31 15.01 1.21
CA PHE A 64 -7.44 13.92 0.77
C PHE A 64 -6.20 14.43 0.01
N LEU A 65 -5.05 13.81 0.32
CA LEU A 65 -3.83 13.88 -0.47
C LEU A 65 -4.02 13.15 -1.81
N GLU A 66 -4.62 11.98 -1.74
CA GLU A 66 -5.01 11.13 -2.86
C GLU A 66 -6.23 10.28 -2.45
N PHE A 67 -7.03 9.88 -3.41
CA PHE A 67 -8.06 8.86 -3.22
C PHE A 67 -8.35 8.15 -4.54
N GLU A 68 -8.87 6.92 -4.43
CA GLU A 68 -9.35 6.18 -5.59
C GLU A 68 -10.53 5.26 -5.23
N GLU A 69 -11.27 4.87 -6.26
CA GLU A 69 -12.28 3.82 -6.15
C GLU A 69 -11.67 2.49 -6.60
N PHE A 70 -11.76 1.49 -5.75
CA PHE A 70 -11.27 0.15 -6.01
C PHE A 70 -12.25 -0.91 -5.47
N ASN A 71 -12.68 -1.86 -6.32
CA ASN A 71 -13.65 -2.90 -5.95
C ASN A 71 -14.94 -2.35 -5.29
N ASN A 72 -15.54 -1.31 -5.85
CA ASN A 72 -16.73 -0.62 -5.33
C ASN A 72 -16.57 -0.02 -3.93
N ASN A 73 -15.36 0.20 -3.49
CA ASN A 73 -15.03 0.91 -2.26
C ASN A 73 -14.07 2.05 -2.55
N TYR A 74 -14.13 3.08 -1.73
CA TYR A 74 -13.17 4.16 -1.77
C TYR A 74 -12.04 3.92 -0.79
N TYR A 75 -10.85 4.34 -1.18
CA TYR A 75 -9.64 4.37 -0.36
C TYR A 75 -8.99 5.72 -0.54
N GLY A 76 -8.43 6.29 0.51
CA GLY A 76 -7.76 7.59 0.40
C GLY A 76 -6.97 7.94 1.63
N THR A 77 -5.88 8.66 1.42
CA THR A 77 -5.00 9.15 2.47
C THR A 77 -5.29 10.63 2.73
N SER A 78 -5.70 10.97 3.95
CA SER A 78 -5.98 12.35 4.27
C SER A 78 -4.70 13.16 4.50
N ILE A 79 -4.76 14.46 4.20
CA ILE A 79 -3.68 15.42 4.45
C ILE A 79 -3.38 15.49 5.95
N GLU A 80 -4.42 15.43 6.80
CA GLU A 80 -4.29 15.44 8.26
C GLU A 80 -3.44 14.27 8.77
N GLU A 81 -3.70 13.03 8.26
CA GLU A 81 -2.93 11.85 8.67
C GLU A 81 -1.46 11.96 8.25
N LEU A 82 -1.20 12.47 7.05
CA LEU A 82 0.17 12.71 6.59
C LEU A 82 0.89 13.76 7.45
N GLU A 83 0.22 14.84 7.82
CA GLU A 83 0.82 15.90 8.64
C GLU A 83 1.23 15.41 10.05
N LYS A 84 0.56 14.40 10.60
CA LYS A 84 0.94 13.76 11.88
C LYS A 84 2.30 13.06 11.82
N THR A 85 2.78 12.74 10.61
CA THR A 85 4.02 11.99 10.38
C THR A 85 5.21 12.87 10.00
N LYS A 86 5.07 14.20 10.08
CA LYS A 86 6.08 15.17 9.66
C LYS A 86 7.42 14.92 10.37
N ASP A 87 8.51 15.07 9.62
CA ASP A 87 9.90 14.92 10.09
C ASP A 87 10.30 13.48 10.50
N ARG A 88 9.56 12.47 10.05
CA ARG A 88 9.84 11.06 10.31
C ARG A 88 9.88 10.25 9.01
N ILE A 89 10.43 9.03 9.10
CA ILE A 89 10.32 8.04 8.02
C ILE A 89 8.85 7.65 7.89
N THR A 90 8.21 8.03 6.78
CA THR A 90 6.77 7.89 6.60
C THR A 90 6.46 6.89 5.50
N ILE A 91 5.61 5.91 5.79
CA ILE A 91 5.17 4.87 4.86
C ILE A 91 3.71 5.09 4.47
N LEU A 92 3.44 5.12 3.18
CA LEU A 92 2.10 5.08 2.57
C LEU A 92 1.92 3.74 1.85
N ASP A 93 0.92 2.93 2.21
CA ASP A 93 0.49 1.76 1.42
C ASP A 93 -0.69 2.18 0.55
N LEU A 94 -0.43 2.38 -0.74
CA LEU A 94 -1.39 2.92 -1.69
C LEU A 94 -1.72 1.92 -2.79
N GLU A 95 -2.93 2.03 -3.32
CA GLU A 95 -3.27 1.40 -4.58
C GLU A 95 -2.51 2.05 -5.75
N ILE A 96 -2.37 1.31 -6.86
CA ILE A 96 -1.45 1.68 -7.95
C ILE A 96 -1.74 3.06 -8.56
N LYS A 97 -3.02 3.45 -8.68
CA LYS A 97 -3.38 4.74 -9.28
C LYS A 97 -2.99 5.90 -8.37
N GLY A 98 -3.33 5.82 -7.07
CA GLY A 98 -2.95 6.81 -6.08
C GLY A 98 -1.43 6.97 -6.00
N ALA A 99 -0.71 5.83 -5.91
CA ALA A 99 0.74 5.80 -5.92
C ALA A 99 1.36 6.46 -7.17
N THR A 100 0.88 6.08 -8.36
CA THR A 100 1.35 6.62 -9.64
C THR A 100 1.11 8.14 -9.73
N ASN A 101 -0.07 8.59 -9.33
CA ASN A 101 -0.40 10.02 -9.36
C ASN A 101 0.51 10.83 -8.44
N LEU A 102 0.72 10.38 -7.21
CA LEU A 102 1.59 11.10 -6.27
C LEU A 102 3.05 11.11 -6.73
N LEU A 103 3.59 9.99 -7.21
CA LEU A 103 4.97 9.88 -7.71
C LEU A 103 5.20 10.73 -8.95
N SER A 104 4.20 10.86 -9.84
CA SER A 104 4.31 11.70 -11.03
C SER A 104 4.32 13.20 -10.73
N ASN A 105 3.78 13.61 -9.58
CA ASN A 105 3.64 15.01 -9.20
C ASN A 105 4.58 15.43 -8.06
N ASN A 106 5.38 14.51 -7.50
CA ASN A 106 6.27 14.76 -6.36
C ASN A 106 7.57 13.94 -6.50
N GLU A 107 8.64 14.62 -6.86
CA GLU A 107 9.97 14.01 -7.01
C GLU A 107 10.60 13.61 -5.65
N GLU A 108 10.12 14.17 -4.55
CA GLU A 108 10.60 13.87 -3.19
C GLU A 108 10.04 12.56 -2.63
N TYR A 109 8.98 12.00 -3.24
CA TYR A 109 8.40 10.73 -2.82
C TYR A 109 9.13 9.56 -3.44
N ILE A 110 9.39 8.54 -2.66
CA ILE A 110 10.13 7.36 -3.09
C ILE A 110 9.15 6.20 -3.32
N GLY A 111 9.01 5.77 -4.56
CA GLY A 111 8.15 4.66 -4.94
C GLY A 111 8.85 3.31 -4.80
N ILE A 112 8.22 2.37 -4.11
CA ILE A 112 8.67 0.99 -3.93
C ILE A 112 7.55 0.05 -4.38
N PHE A 113 7.83 -0.79 -5.37
CA PHE A 113 6.89 -1.77 -5.90
C PHE A 113 7.22 -3.16 -5.35
N ILE A 114 6.27 -3.77 -4.64
CA ILE A 114 6.41 -5.13 -4.11
C ILE A 114 5.61 -6.07 -5.00
N ASP A 115 6.25 -7.12 -5.47
CA ASP A 115 5.63 -8.10 -6.37
C ASP A 115 6.07 -9.54 -6.03
N ILE A 116 5.48 -10.49 -6.70
CA ILE A 116 5.87 -11.93 -6.72
C ILE A 116 5.52 -12.52 -8.09
N SER A 117 6.08 -13.70 -8.38
CA SER A 117 5.70 -14.44 -9.59
C SER A 117 4.22 -14.82 -9.58
N ASN A 118 3.65 -15.01 -10.77
CA ASN A 118 2.25 -15.44 -10.93
C ASN A 118 1.99 -16.76 -10.20
N ASP A 119 2.91 -17.72 -10.31
CA ASP A 119 2.75 -19.03 -9.70
C ASP A 119 2.66 -18.93 -8.17
N LEU A 120 3.52 -18.13 -7.56
CA LEU A 120 3.52 -17.91 -6.11
C LEU A 120 2.29 -17.09 -5.66
N LEU A 121 1.82 -16.13 -6.47
CA LEU A 121 0.60 -15.38 -6.17
C LEU A 121 -0.63 -16.31 -6.19
N ILE A 122 -0.74 -17.17 -7.20
CA ILE A 122 -1.80 -18.18 -7.31
C ILE A 122 -1.76 -19.13 -6.11
N GLU A 123 -0.57 -19.64 -5.75
CA GLU A 123 -0.38 -20.51 -4.58
C GLU A 123 -0.88 -19.85 -3.29
N ARG A 124 -0.46 -18.58 -3.04
CA ARG A 124 -0.89 -17.82 -1.85
C ARG A 124 -2.40 -17.56 -1.83
N LEU A 125 -3.01 -17.28 -2.97
CA LEU A 125 -4.45 -17.08 -3.07
C LEU A 125 -5.23 -18.39 -2.85
N ASN A 126 -4.75 -19.50 -3.40
CA ASN A 126 -5.32 -20.82 -3.18
C ASN A 126 -5.24 -21.24 -1.70
N SER A 127 -4.12 -21.03 -1.04
CA SER A 127 -3.92 -21.37 0.37
C SER A 127 -4.85 -20.61 1.32
N ARG A 128 -5.36 -19.45 0.89
CA ARG A 128 -6.38 -18.65 1.60
C ARG A 128 -7.81 -19.09 1.33
N GLY A 129 -8.01 -20.15 0.52
CA GLY A 129 -9.33 -20.71 0.22
C GLY A 129 -10.16 -19.91 -0.79
N HIS A 130 -9.53 -19.06 -1.60
CA HIS A 130 -10.23 -18.29 -2.64
C HIS A 130 -10.67 -19.20 -3.81
N THR A 131 -11.80 -18.87 -4.42
CA THR A 131 -12.32 -19.58 -5.60
C THR A 131 -11.46 -19.28 -6.84
N GLU A 132 -11.50 -20.19 -7.82
CA GLU A 132 -10.77 -20.03 -9.09
C GLU A 132 -11.16 -18.75 -9.83
N ASP A 133 -12.44 -18.39 -9.87
CA ASP A 133 -12.91 -17.14 -10.48
C ASP A 133 -12.33 -15.91 -9.79
N PHE A 134 -12.26 -15.93 -8.46
CA PHE A 134 -11.63 -14.87 -7.69
C PHE A 134 -10.14 -14.77 -8.03
N ILE A 135 -9.41 -15.89 -8.07
CA ILE A 135 -7.99 -15.93 -8.41
C ILE A 135 -7.76 -15.38 -9.81
N ASN A 136 -8.53 -15.83 -10.79
CA ASN A 136 -8.43 -15.34 -12.17
C ASN A 136 -8.67 -13.83 -12.27
N SER A 137 -9.64 -13.29 -11.52
CA SER A 137 -9.87 -11.86 -11.46
C SER A 137 -8.69 -11.09 -10.85
N ARG A 138 -8.06 -11.65 -9.79
CA ARG A 138 -6.89 -11.05 -9.14
C ARG A 138 -5.64 -11.10 -10.01
N MET A 139 -5.46 -12.16 -10.79
CA MET A 139 -4.35 -12.26 -11.75
C MET A 139 -4.44 -11.19 -12.84
N LYS A 140 -5.61 -10.99 -13.44
CA LYS A 140 -5.84 -9.93 -14.42
C LYS A 140 -5.56 -8.54 -13.84
N LEU A 141 -5.98 -8.31 -12.59
CA LEU A 141 -5.73 -7.07 -11.89
C LEU A 141 -4.22 -6.87 -11.64
N ALA A 142 -3.51 -7.92 -11.18
CA ALA A 142 -2.08 -7.87 -10.97
C ALA A 142 -1.30 -7.51 -12.25
N ASP A 143 -1.67 -8.10 -13.38
CA ASP A 143 -1.06 -7.78 -14.67
C ASP A 143 -1.29 -6.31 -15.05
N SER A 144 -2.50 -5.78 -14.82
CA SER A 144 -2.80 -4.37 -15.04
C SER A 144 -2.00 -3.45 -14.11
N GLN A 145 -1.82 -3.83 -12.84
CA GLN A 145 -1.03 -3.04 -11.88
C GLN A 145 0.45 -3.03 -12.26
N ARG A 146 1.00 -4.15 -12.73
CA ARG A 146 2.38 -4.28 -13.18
C ARG A 146 2.72 -3.45 -14.41
N SER A 147 1.73 -3.11 -15.24
CA SER A 147 1.97 -2.28 -16.43
C SER A 147 2.49 -0.88 -16.10
N ASN A 148 2.29 -0.41 -14.88
CA ASN A 148 2.74 0.90 -14.40
C ASN A 148 4.00 0.82 -13.51
N LYS A 149 4.61 -0.35 -13.38
CA LYS A 149 5.72 -0.54 -12.43
C LYS A 149 6.95 0.32 -12.69
N GLU A 150 7.18 0.73 -13.94
CA GLU A 150 8.38 1.50 -14.34
C GLU A 150 8.49 2.88 -13.68
N ILE A 151 7.40 3.41 -13.12
CA ILE A 151 7.43 4.67 -12.38
C ILE A 151 8.07 4.53 -11.00
N PHE A 152 8.17 3.30 -10.49
CA PHE A 152 8.73 3.03 -9.18
C PHE A 152 10.25 2.86 -9.27
N LYS A 153 10.95 3.50 -8.35
CA LYS A 153 12.43 3.49 -8.32
C LYS A 153 12.99 2.17 -7.79
N TYR A 154 12.26 1.52 -6.89
CA TYR A 154 12.69 0.30 -6.23
C TYR A 154 11.68 -0.83 -6.41
N PHE A 155 12.22 -2.05 -6.56
CA PHE A 155 11.45 -3.28 -6.73
C PHE A 155 11.87 -4.30 -5.70
N ILE A 156 10.90 -4.93 -5.03
CA ILE A 156 11.12 -6.02 -4.10
C ILE A 156 10.30 -7.22 -4.55
N GLU A 157 10.97 -8.35 -4.82
CA GLU A 157 10.31 -9.61 -5.10
C GLU A 157 10.12 -10.38 -3.80
N ASN A 158 8.88 -10.46 -3.29
CA ASN A 158 8.57 -11.06 -1.98
C ASN A 158 8.46 -12.59 -2.05
N ILE A 159 9.57 -13.26 -2.36
CA ILE A 159 9.67 -14.74 -2.31
C ILE A 159 9.80 -15.19 -0.86
N ASP A 160 10.71 -14.59 -0.12
CA ASP A 160 10.96 -14.82 1.29
C ASP A 160 10.76 -13.54 2.12
N LEU A 161 9.97 -13.63 3.18
CA LEU A 161 9.59 -12.48 3.99
C LEU A 161 10.80 -11.76 4.59
N ASN A 162 11.72 -12.51 5.21
CA ASN A 162 12.88 -11.91 5.90
C ASN A 162 13.80 -11.20 4.92
N THR A 163 14.02 -11.81 3.75
CA THR A 163 14.81 -11.21 2.67
C THR A 163 14.18 -9.93 2.17
N SER A 164 12.87 -9.93 1.93
CA SER A 164 12.13 -8.76 1.46
C SER A 164 12.11 -7.61 2.46
N VAL A 165 11.93 -7.94 3.74
CA VAL A 165 11.99 -6.93 4.83
C VAL A 165 13.40 -6.34 4.94
N ASN A 166 14.45 -7.16 4.87
CA ASN A 166 15.83 -6.66 4.92
C ASN A 166 16.14 -5.76 3.72
N GLN A 167 15.72 -6.13 2.50
CA GLN A 167 15.87 -5.27 1.33
C GLN A 167 15.17 -3.92 1.52
N LEU A 168 13.97 -3.91 2.10
CA LEU A 168 13.23 -2.67 2.37
C LEU A 168 13.95 -1.82 3.43
N VAL A 169 14.47 -2.43 4.50
CA VAL A 169 15.30 -1.77 5.50
C VAL A 169 16.54 -1.14 4.86
N ASP A 170 17.28 -1.91 4.04
CA ASP A 170 18.48 -1.43 3.37
C ASP A 170 18.21 -0.24 2.44
N ILE A 171 17.09 -0.27 1.69
CA ILE A 171 16.68 0.84 0.84
C ILE A 171 16.44 2.10 1.69
N ILE A 172 15.65 1.98 2.76
CA ILE A 172 15.28 3.10 3.62
C ILE A 172 16.52 3.64 4.35
N CYS A 173 17.30 2.78 5.01
CA CYS A 173 18.50 3.19 5.75
C CYS A 173 19.52 3.88 4.84
N THR A 174 19.70 3.39 3.61
CA THR A 174 20.61 4.02 2.63
C THR A 174 20.15 5.43 2.25
N LEU A 175 18.84 5.63 2.08
CA LEU A 175 18.30 6.93 1.68
C LEU A 175 18.17 7.92 2.83
N GLU A 176 17.99 7.44 4.05
CA GLU A 176 17.95 8.26 5.27
C GLU A 176 19.33 8.47 5.91
N GLU A 177 20.39 7.84 5.36
CA GLU A 177 21.77 7.90 5.86
C GLU A 177 21.93 7.41 7.33
N ILE A 178 21.22 6.32 7.71
CA ILE A 178 21.20 5.73 9.06
C ILE A 178 21.62 4.25 9.07
#